data_e3323ad41c05977b7a25c9f90086c098
#
_entry.id   e3323ad41c05977b7a25c9f90086c098
#
_cell.length_a   1.000
_cell.length_b   1.000
_cell.length_c   1.000
_cell.angle_alpha   90.00
_cell.angle_beta   90.00
_cell.angle_gamma   90.00
#
_symmetry.space_group_name_H-M   'P 1'
#
loop_
_entity.id
_entity.type
_entity.pdbx_description
1 polymer ?
#
loop_
_entity_poly.entity_id
_entity_poly.type
_entity_poly.pdbx_seq_one_letter_code
_entity_poly.pdbx_strand_id
1 'polypeptide(L)'
;MSERIQSLEEFWPFYLSEHRSPTSRRLHFLGTSGFIASMVGAAATNPVGFTVAAAGFKVLIESGLDVEKEAPSFKHVAAMLGLGTLASPVLFPAGVVCAYGCAWVGHFGFEKNKPASFSYPLSSLVSDFKMYGRMVRGQLWSGDPLEELGLEDPTVERVTPDPRSEQLNWN
;
A
#
# COMPACT_ATOMS: atom_id res chain seq x y z
N MET A 1 5.65 -22.47 -6.85
CA MET A 1 5.41 -21.34 -5.92
C MET A 1 5.69 -20.09 -6.73
N SER A 2 4.75 -19.15 -6.83
CA SER A 2 5.02 -17.87 -7.50
C SER A 2 6.14 -17.15 -6.76
N GLU A 3 7.10 -16.64 -7.51
CA GLU A 3 8.20 -15.86 -6.98
C GLU A 3 7.66 -14.60 -6.29
N ARG A 4 8.19 -14.24 -5.12
CA ARG A 4 7.73 -13.05 -4.41
C ARG A 4 8.26 -11.79 -5.09
N ILE A 5 7.48 -10.72 -5.04
CA ILE A 5 7.87 -9.40 -5.55
C ILE A 5 9.08 -8.90 -4.78
N GLN A 6 10.13 -8.46 -5.49
CA GLN A 6 11.43 -8.16 -4.93
C GLN A 6 11.69 -6.66 -4.68
N SER A 7 10.88 -5.80 -5.28
CA SER A 7 11.07 -4.34 -5.17
C SER A 7 9.75 -3.57 -5.05
N LEU A 8 9.81 -2.36 -4.50
CA LEU A 8 8.66 -1.44 -4.48
C LEU A 8 8.25 -0.97 -5.89
N GLU A 9 9.17 -1.00 -6.85
CA GLU A 9 8.88 -0.64 -8.24
C GLU A 9 8.02 -1.70 -8.91
N GLU A 10 8.34 -2.98 -8.71
CA GLU A 10 7.51 -4.11 -9.17
C GLU A 10 6.19 -4.19 -8.39
N PHE A 11 6.21 -3.85 -7.10
CA PHE A 11 5.03 -3.90 -6.26
C PHE A 11 4.01 -2.82 -6.62
N TRP A 12 4.44 -1.68 -7.12
CA TRP A 12 3.57 -0.54 -7.39
C TRP A 12 2.45 -0.83 -8.41
N PRO A 13 2.71 -1.38 -9.61
CA PRO A 13 1.63 -1.74 -10.53
C PRO A 13 0.73 -2.86 -9.95
N PHE A 14 1.28 -3.83 -9.21
CA PHE A 14 0.48 -4.83 -8.50
C PHE A 14 -0.44 -4.18 -7.44
N TYR A 15 0.07 -3.25 -6.65
CA TYR A 15 -0.73 -2.52 -5.67
C TYR A 15 -1.89 -1.77 -6.33
N LEU A 16 -1.65 -1.10 -7.46
CA LEU A 16 -2.70 -0.39 -8.20
C LEU A 16 -3.72 -1.33 -8.85
N SER A 17 -3.31 -2.51 -9.31
CA SER A 17 -4.24 -3.50 -9.84
C SER A 17 -5.24 -4.02 -8.79
N GLU A 18 -4.86 -3.99 -7.52
CA GLU A 18 -5.73 -4.31 -6.38
C GLU A 18 -6.63 -3.12 -5.94
N HIS A 19 -6.46 -1.93 -6.56
CA HIS A 19 -7.18 -0.69 -6.23
C HIS A 19 -7.81 -0.04 -7.48
N ARG A 20 -8.50 -0.81 -8.31
CA ARG A 20 -9.10 -0.32 -9.56
C ARG A 20 -10.32 0.56 -9.34
N SER A 21 -11.08 0.33 -8.28
CA SER A 21 -12.27 1.13 -7.95
C SER A 21 -11.88 2.55 -7.49
N PRO A 22 -12.37 3.62 -8.15
CA PRO A 22 -12.17 4.98 -7.66
C PRO A 22 -12.72 5.20 -6.25
N THR A 23 -13.80 4.51 -5.89
CA THR A 23 -14.40 4.61 -4.54
C THR A 23 -13.46 4.02 -3.49
N SER A 24 -12.81 2.88 -3.77
CA SER A 24 -11.82 2.29 -2.89
C SER A 24 -10.66 3.26 -2.66
N ARG A 25 -10.09 3.84 -3.73
CA ARG A 25 -8.99 4.82 -3.62
C ARG A 25 -9.39 6.06 -2.80
N ARG A 26 -10.63 6.55 -2.97
CA ARG A 26 -11.15 7.68 -2.15
C ARG A 26 -11.28 7.32 -0.68
N LEU A 27 -11.67 6.08 -0.36
CA LEU A 27 -11.71 5.58 1.01
C LEU A 27 -10.30 5.48 1.61
N HIS A 28 -9.32 4.97 0.85
CA HIS A 28 -7.92 5.00 1.26
C HIS A 28 -7.44 6.43 1.51
N PHE A 29 -7.74 7.36 0.62
CA PHE A 29 -7.41 8.78 0.80
C PHE A 29 -8.00 9.34 2.09
N LEU A 30 -9.27 9.07 2.37
CA LEU A 30 -9.95 9.53 3.59
C LEU A 30 -9.29 8.91 4.85
N GLY A 31 -9.05 7.60 4.84
CA GLY A 31 -8.42 6.89 5.95
C GLY A 31 -7.01 7.38 6.24
N THR A 32 -6.19 7.54 5.21
CA THR A 32 -4.81 8.04 5.32
C THR A 32 -4.78 9.52 5.74
N SER A 33 -5.75 10.35 5.30
CA SER A 33 -5.91 11.72 5.80
C SER A 33 -6.20 11.75 7.31
N GLY A 34 -7.10 10.88 7.78
CA GLY A 34 -7.40 10.73 9.20
C GLY A 34 -6.19 10.26 10.01
N PHE A 35 -5.41 9.31 9.48
CA PHE A 35 -4.15 8.90 10.09
C PHE A 35 -3.16 10.07 10.19
N ILE A 36 -2.94 10.81 9.10
CA ILE A 36 -2.03 11.97 9.09
C ILE A 36 -2.48 13.03 10.10
N ALA A 37 -3.77 13.33 10.16
CA ALA A 37 -4.31 14.29 11.16
C ALA A 37 -4.04 13.82 12.59
N SER A 38 -4.20 12.52 12.87
CA SER A 38 -3.88 11.93 14.17
C SER A 38 -2.38 12.03 14.50
N MET A 39 -1.52 11.86 13.49
CA MET A 39 -0.05 11.99 13.67
C MET A 39 0.38 13.44 13.90
N VAL A 40 -0.27 14.41 13.26
CA VAL A 40 -0.07 15.84 13.57
C VAL A 40 -0.45 16.14 15.03
N GLY A 41 -1.58 15.61 15.48
CA GLY A 41 -1.99 15.71 16.89
C GLY A 41 -0.99 15.03 17.86
N ALA A 42 -0.50 13.84 17.52
CA ALA A 42 0.50 13.13 18.31
C ALA A 42 1.82 13.91 18.42
N ALA A 43 2.29 14.48 17.32
CA ALA A 43 3.49 15.32 17.30
C ALA A 43 3.32 16.60 18.15
N ALA A 44 2.13 17.21 18.13
CA ALA A 44 1.84 18.41 18.92
C ALA A 44 1.76 18.12 20.43
N THR A 45 1.26 16.94 20.82
CA THR A 45 1.08 16.57 22.24
C THR A 45 2.31 15.92 22.87
N ASN A 46 3.10 15.18 22.08
CA ASN A 46 4.35 14.52 22.53
C ASN A 46 5.41 14.55 21.43
N PRO A 47 6.05 15.70 21.14
CA PRO A 47 7.01 15.84 20.05
C PRO A 47 8.24 14.95 20.19
N VAL A 48 8.71 14.70 21.40
CA VAL A 48 9.86 13.83 21.67
C VAL A 48 9.51 12.37 21.36
N GLY A 49 8.42 11.88 21.94
CA GLY A 49 7.96 10.52 21.69
C GLY A 49 7.64 10.28 20.21
N PHE A 50 7.02 11.24 19.55
CA PHE A 50 6.76 11.20 18.12
C PHE A 50 8.04 11.09 17.30
N THR A 51 9.07 11.90 17.60
CA THR A 51 10.36 11.87 16.87
C THR A 51 11.08 10.54 17.04
N VAL A 52 11.09 9.99 18.27
CA VAL A 52 11.69 8.68 18.55
C VAL A 52 10.94 7.58 17.78
N ALA A 53 9.61 7.61 17.80
CA ALA A 53 8.79 6.64 17.08
C ALA A 53 9.01 6.74 15.58
N ALA A 54 9.08 7.94 15.00
CA ALA A 54 9.33 8.16 13.58
C ALA A 54 10.70 7.61 13.14
N ALA A 55 11.75 7.83 13.96
CA ALA A 55 13.07 7.25 13.72
C ALA A 55 13.05 5.72 13.77
N GLY A 56 12.36 5.14 14.75
CA GLY A 56 12.16 3.70 14.85
C GLY A 56 11.36 3.12 13.67
N PHE A 57 10.33 3.82 13.22
CA PHE A 57 9.54 3.41 12.05
C PHE A 57 10.38 3.35 10.79
N LYS A 58 11.27 4.34 10.57
CA LYS A 58 12.19 4.31 9.43
C LYS A 58 13.00 3.02 9.41
N VAL A 59 13.63 2.67 10.51
CA VAL A 59 14.45 1.45 10.64
C VAL A 59 13.60 0.19 10.45
N LEU A 60 12.41 0.12 11.06
CA LEU A 60 11.50 -1.01 10.94
C LEU A 60 10.94 -1.19 9.52
N ILE A 61 10.67 -0.10 8.81
CA ILE A 61 10.22 -0.16 7.42
C ILE A 61 11.36 -0.66 6.53
N GLU A 62 12.55 -0.09 6.63
CA GLU A 62 13.71 -0.48 5.81
C GLU A 62 14.04 -1.97 5.99
N SER A 63 14.21 -2.42 7.24
CA SER A 63 14.50 -3.82 7.53
C SER A 63 13.35 -4.78 7.19
N GLY A 64 12.11 -4.33 7.37
CA GLY A 64 10.94 -5.15 7.08
C GLY A 64 10.66 -5.30 5.58
N LEU A 65 10.99 -4.31 4.76
CA LEU A 65 10.93 -4.43 3.30
C LEU A 65 11.91 -5.48 2.78
N ASP A 66 13.09 -5.61 3.40
CA ASP A 66 14.04 -6.68 3.05
C ASP A 66 13.47 -8.06 3.42
N VAL A 67 12.82 -8.18 4.58
CA VAL A 67 12.13 -9.43 4.97
C VAL A 67 11.00 -9.78 4.00
N GLU A 68 10.28 -8.80 3.46
CA GLU A 68 9.16 -9.05 2.54
C GLU A 68 9.57 -9.71 1.22
N LYS A 69 10.85 -9.66 0.85
CA LYS A 69 11.38 -10.39 -0.30
C LYS A 69 11.27 -11.91 -0.13
N GLU A 70 11.22 -12.40 1.11
CA GLU A 70 11.15 -13.82 1.45
C GLU A 70 9.84 -14.21 2.14
N ALA A 71 9.36 -13.38 3.09
CA ALA A 71 8.19 -13.69 3.93
C ALA A 71 7.47 -12.40 4.37
N PRO A 72 6.17 -12.47 4.76
CA PRO A 72 5.44 -11.32 5.29
C PRO A 72 6.10 -10.73 6.55
N SER A 73 6.23 -9.40 6.61
CA SER A 73 6.94 -8.67 7.67
C SER A 73 6.08 -8.35 8.91
N PHE A 74 5.17 -9.23 9.33
CA PHE A 74 4.24 -8.99 10.43
C PHE A 74 4.90 -8.63 11.77
N LYS A 75 6.11 -9.15 12.05
CA LYS A 75 6.86 -8.80 13.27
C LYS A 75 7.25 -7.31 13.29
N HIS A 76 7.61 -6.77 12.14
CA HIS A 76 7.94 -5.35 11.98
C HIS A 76 6.68 -4.48 12.17
N VAL A 77 5.55 -4.89 11.59
CA VAL A 77 4.26 -4.22 11.81
C VAL A 77 3.87 -4.23 13.28
N ALA A 78 4.00 -5.36 13.97
CA ALA A 78 3.70 -5.46 15.40
C ALA A 78 4.61 -4.53 16.24
N ALA A 79 5.90 -4.47 15.91
CA ALA A 79 6.84 -3.55 16.56
C ALA A 79 6.48 -2.08 16.31
N MET A 80 6.08 -1.72 15.08
CA MET A 80 5.61 -0.37 14.75
C MET A 80 4.33 -0.02 15.52
N LEU A 81 3.36 -0.93 15.61
CA LEU A 81 2.13 -0.73 16.39
C LEU A 81 2.44 -0.52 17.86
N GLY A 82 3.34 -1.31 18.44
CA GLY A 82 3.78 -1.15 19.83
C GLY A 82 4.47 0.20 20.06
N LEU A 83 5.45 0.54 19.23
CA LEU A 83 6.20 1.78 19.34
C LEU A 83 5.32 3.04 19.17
N GLY A 84 4.45 3.04 18.18
CA GLY A 84 3.51 4.14 17.94
C GLY A 84 2.51 4.31 19.08
N THR A 85 1.99 3.20 19.62
CA THR A 85 1.07 3.23 20.76
C THR A 85 1.76 3.73 22.03
N LEU A 86 3.02 3.37 22.27
CA LEU A 86 3.81 3.89 23.39
C LEU A 86 4.05 5.40 23.26
N ALA A 87 4.32 5.88 22.04
CA ALA A 87 4.53 7.31 21.78
C ALA A 87 3.24 8.13 21.88
N SER A 88 2.11 7.58 21.47
CA SER A 88 0.80 8.24 21.51
C SER A 88 -0.32 7.20 21.68
N PRO A 89 -0.70 6.88 22.94
CA PRO A 89 -1.56 5.73 23.25
C PRO A 89 -3.02 5.88 22.76
N VAL A 90 -3.44 7.08 22.39
CA VAL A 90 -4.80 7.35 21.91
C VAL A 90 -4.79 7.71 20.44
N LEU A 91 -4.01 8.71 20.04
CA LEU A 91 -4.05 9.24 18.67
C LEU A 91 -3.47 8.27 17.66
N PHE A 92 -2.39 7.57 17.97
CA PHE A 92 -1.81 6.61 17.02
C PHE A 92 -2.76 5.44 16.73
N PRO A 93 -3.30 4.70 17.73
CA PRO A 93 -4.27 3.65 17.46
C PRO A 93 -5.54 4.16 16.76
N ALA A 94 -6.04 5.35 17.13
CA ALA A 94 -7.21 5.93 16.47
C ALA A 94 -6.95 6.19 14.99
N GLY A 95 -5.78 6.73 14.65
CA GLY A 95 -5.36 6.93 13.26
C GLY A 95 -5.24 5.61 12.50
N VAL A 96 -4.66 4.57 13.10
CA VAL A 96 -4.55 3.22 12.50
C VAL A 96 -5.94 2.64 12.24
N VAL A 97 -6.85 2.72 13.19
CA VAL A 97 -8.24 2.22 13.03
C VAL A 97 -8.97 2.98 11.92
N CYS A 98 -8.77 4.30 11.82
CA CYS A 98 -9.35 5.10 10.74
C CYS A 98 -8.82 4.65 9.37
N ALA A 99 -7.49 4.53 9.22
CA ALA A 99 -6.87 4.12 7.96
C ALA A 99 -7.31 2.72 7.52
N TYR A 100 -7.14 1.72 8.38
CA TYR A 100 -7.50 0.33 8.07
C TYR A 100 -9.00 0.13 7.93
N GLY A 101 -9.83 0.80 8.74
CA GLY A 101 -11.29 0.74 8.62
C GLY A 101 -11.76 1.20 7.24
N CYS A 102 -11.29 2.36 6.77
CA CYS A 102 -11.60 2.87 5.44
C CYS A 102 -11.07 1.95 4.34
N ALA A 103 -9.81 1.46 4.45
CA ALA A 103 -9.20 0.56 3.49
C ALA A 103 -9.98 -0.75 3.36
N TRP A 104 -10.37 -1.38 4.47
CA TRP A 104 -11.14 -2.63 4.45
C TRP A 104 -12.54 -2.45 3.85
N VAL A 105 -13.20 -1.33 4.12
CA VAL A 105 -14.46 -1.01 3.42
C VAL A 105 -14.22 -0.89 1.91
N GLY A 106 -13.11 -0.30 1.49
CA GLY A 106 -12.69 -0.23 0.08
C GLY A 106 -12.52 -1.62 -0.52
N HIS A 107 -11.67 -2.45 0.07
CA HIS A 107 -11.34 -3.79 -0.44
C HIS A 107 -12.54 -4.74 -0.43
N PHE A 108 -13.21 -4.90 0.72
CA PHE A 108 -14.31 -5.88 0.83
C PHE A 108 -15.62 -5.36 0.23
N GLY A 109 -15.84 -4.03 0.27
CA GLY A 109 -17.05 -3.41 -0.24
C GLY A 109 -17.04 -3.20 -1.76
N PHE A 110 -15.96 -2.69 -2.31
CA PHE A 110 -15.91 -2.19 -3.69
C PHE A 110 -14.97 -2.98 -4.60
N GLU A 111 -13.76 -3.33 -4.16
CA GLU A 111 -12.82 -4.14 -4.96
C GLU A 111 -13.20 -5.62 -4.99
N LYS A 112 -13.87 -6.11 -3.93
CA LYS A 112 -14.21 -7.53 -3.73
C LYS A 112 -12.98 -8.43 -3.69
N ASN A 113 -11.86 -7.91 -3.21
CA ASN A 113 -10.59 -8.61 -3.13
C ASN A 113 -10.06 -8.63 -1.68
N LYS A 114 -8.98 -9.39 -1.50
CA LYS A 114 -8.23 -9.46 -0.25
C LYS A 114 -7.11 -8.40 -0.27
N PRO A 115 -7.00 -7.54 0.76
CA PRO A 115 -5.93 -6.56 0.83
C PRO A 115 -4.53 -7.16 0.62
N ALA A 116 -3.70 -6.52 -0.22
CA ALA A 116 -2.32 -6.92 -0.48
C ALA A 116 -1.45 -6.93 0.79
N SER A 117 -1.84 -6.15 1.80
CA SER A 117 -1.18 -6.08 3.12
C SER A 117 -1.17 -7.40 3.90
N PHE A 118 -1.99 -8.38 3.53
CA PHE A 118 -1.91 -9.72 4.10
C PHE A 118 -0.69 -10.53 3.63
N SER A 119 -0.10 -10.16 2.51
CA SER A 119 1.09 -10.81 1.95
C SER A 119 2.32 -9.90 1.98
N TYR A 120 2.12 -8.58 1.81
CA TYR A 120 3.14 -7.55 1.72
C TYR A 120 2.75 -6.34 2.59
N PRO A 121 2.77 -6.45 3.93
CA PRO A 121 2.22 -5.41 4.80
C PRO A 121 2.97 -4.06 4.68
N LEU A 122 4.30 -4.04 4.61
CA LEU A 122 5.07 -2.80 4.53
C LEU A 122 5.14 -2.24 3.11
N SER A 123 5.25 -3.08 2.09
CA SER A 123 5.15 -2.64 0.69
C SER A 123 3.79 -2.00 0.42
N SER A 124 2.71 -2.56 1.00
CA SER A 124 1.36 -1.97 0.92
C SER A 124 1.29 -0.62 1.65
N LEU A 125 1.87 -0.51 2.85
CA LEU A 125 1.92 0.75 3.60
C LEU A 125 2.63 1.85 2.80
N VAL A 126 3.81 1.56 2.26
CA VAL A 126 4.57 2.52 1.44
C VAL A 126 3.79 2.91 0.18
N SER A 127 3.15 1.93 -0.48
CA SER A 127 2.35 2.17 -1.68
C SER A 127 1.07 2.95 -1.41
N ASP A 128 0.45 2.78 -0.22
CA ASP A 128 -0.70 3.59 0.20
C ASP A 128 -0.32 5.08 0.30
N PHE A 129 0.79 5.39 0.95
CA PHE A 129 1.30 6.77 1.00
C PHE A 129 1.70 7.31 -0.39
N LYS A 130 2.23 6.47 -1.28
CA LYS A 130 2.53 6.83 -2.67
C LYS A 130 1.24 7.16 -3.43
N MET A 131 0.19 6.33 -3.29
CA MET A 131 -1.14 6.58 -3.87
C MET A 131 -1.76 7.86 -3.30
N TYR A 132 -1.72 8.04 -1.98
CA TYR A 132 -2.17 9.26 -1.33
C TYR A 132 -1.48 10.51 -1.91
N GLY A 133 -0.16 10.49 -2.05
CA GLY A 133 0.61 11.58 -2.64
C GLY A 133 0.24 11.88 -4.12
N ARG A 134 -0.14 10.85 -4.89
CA ARG A 134 -0.68 11.02 -6.26
C ARG A 134 -2.05 11.69 -6.23
N MET A 135 -2.93 11.25 -5.31
CA MET A 135 -4.28 11.81 -5.16
C MET A 135 -4.25 13.26 -4.69
N VAL A 136 -3.34 13.64 -3.81
CA VAL A 136 -3.12 15.06 -3.42
C VAL A 136 -2.75 15.93 -4.64
N ARG A 137 -2.05 15.36 -5.63
CA ARG A 137 -1.70 16.04 -6.90
C ARG A 137 -2.80 16.00 -7.95
N GLY A 138 -4.00 15.53 -7.61
CA GLY A 138 -5.15 15.47 -8.51
C GLY A 138 -5.23 14.23 -9.40
N GLN A 139 -4.35 13.25 -9.21
CA GLN A 139 -4.33 11.98 -9.95
C GLN A 139 -5.14 10.89 -9.25
N LEU A 140 -5.48 9.81 -9.96
CA LEU A 140 -6.09 8.58 -9.43
C LEU A 140 -7.49 8.76 -8.80
N TRP A 141 -8.18 9.86 -9.11
CA TRP A 141 -9.53 10.12 -8.60
C TRP A 141 -10.63 9.41 -9.37
N SER A 142 -10.37 9.00 -10.62
CA SER A 142 -11.32 8.38 -11.53
C SER A 142 -10.58 7.42 -12.48
N GLY A 143 -11.32 6.65 -13.27
CA GLY A 143 -10.76 5.77 -14.28
C GLY A 143 -9.92 4.60 -13.71
N ASP A 144 -9.23 3.90 -14.61
CA ASP A 144 -8.27 2.85 -14.24
C ASP A 144 -6.92 3.46 -13.85
N PRO A 145 -6.36 3.10 -12.69
CA PRO A 145 -5.13 3.72 -12.19
C PRO A 145 -3.88 3.32 -12.98
N LEU A 146 -3.87 2.14 -13.60
CA LEU A 146 -2.76 1.68 -14.43
C LEU A 146 -2.72 2.43 -15.77
N GLU A 147 -3.87 2.58 -16.40
CA GLU A 147 -4.00 3.36 -17.66
C GLU A 147 -3.61 4.83 -17.43
N GLU A 148 -4.11 5.44 -16.34
CA GLU A 148 -3.80 6.85 -16.02
C GLU A 148 -2.30 7.10 -15.84
N LEU A 149 -1.57 6.12 -15.30
CA LEU A 149 -0.13 6.23 -15.07
C LEU A 149 0.73 5.60 -16.18
N GLY A 150 0.13 5.02 -17.21
CA GLY A 150 0.85 4.35 -18.29
C GLY A 150 1.63 3.13 -17.83
N LEU A 151 1.09 2.37 -16.87
CA LEU A 151 1.70 1.18 -16.30
C LEU A 151 1.12 -0.09 -16.94
N GLU A 152 1.96 -1.10 -17.14
CA GLU A 152 1.51 -2.43 -17.55
C GLU A 152 0.70 -3.10 -16.44
N ASP A 153 -0.35 -3.81 -16.83
CA ASP A 153 -1.16 -4.61 -15.90
C ASP A 153 -0.43 -5.91 -15.55
N PRO A 154 0.03 -6.10 -14.32
CA PRO A 154 0.75 -7.30 -13.93
C PRO A 154 -0.13 -8.55 -13.84
N THR A 155 -1.46 -8.39 -13.91
CA THR A 155 -2.42 -9.51 -13.86
C THR A 155 -2.74 -10.07 -15.24
N VAL A 156 -2.40 -9.34 -16.30
CA VAL A 156 -2.50 -9.84 -17.67
C VAL A 156 -1.27 -10.71 -17.96
N GLU A 157 -1.47 -12.00 -18.05
CA GLU A 157 -0.45 -12.92 -18.52
C GLU A 157 0.09 -12.39 -19.87
N ARG A 158 1.39 -12.15 -19.95
CA ARG A 158 2.02 -11.80 -21.24
C ARG A 158 1.76 -12.96 -22.17
N VAL A 159 0.78 -12.80 -23.05
CA VAL A 159 0.61 -13.68 -24.19
C VAL A 159 1.84 -13.41 -25.07
N THR A 160 2.93 -14.15 -24.81
CA THR A 160 4.00 -14.25 -25.78
C THR A 160 3.37 -14.87 -27.03
N PRO A 161 3.37 -14.19 -28.19
CA PRO A 161 2.88 -14.79 -29.41
C PRO A 161 3.60 -16.13 -29.58
N ASP A 162 2.85 -17.25 -29.70
CA ASP A 162 3.47 -18.54 -30.00
C ASP A 162 4.23 -18.35 -31.33
N PRO A 163 5.57 -18.51 -31.34
CA PRO A 163 6.35 -18.34 -32.56
C PRO A 163 5.85 -19.22 -33.72
N ARG A 164 5.01 -20.23 -33.40
CA ARG A 164 4.36 -21.09 -34.38
C ARG A 164 3.14 -20.48 -35.06
N SER A 165 2.54 -19.44 -34.44
CA SER A 165 1.38 -18.74 -35.03
C SER A 165 1.76 -17.82 -36.20
N GLU A 166 3.01 -17.34 -36.26
CA GLU A 166 3.52 -16.56 -37.40
C GLU A 166 3.82 -17.44 -38.66
N GLN A 167 4.02 -18.74 -38.47
CA GLN A 167 4.32 -19.65 -39.58
C GLN A 167 3.07 -20.14 -40.34
N LEU A 168 1.87 -19.86 -39.84
CA LEU A 168 0.61 -20.34 -40.44
C LEU A 168 -0.04 -19.35 -41.41
N ASN A 169 0.52 -18.17 -41.63
CA ASN A 169 -0.06 -17.16 -42.54
C ASN A 169 0.60 -17.03 -43.92
N TRP A 170 1.37 -18.04 -44.35
CA TRP A 170 1.99 -18.05 -45.68
C TRP A 170 1.60 -19.31 -46.47
N ASN A 171 0.27 -19.50 -46.74
CA ASN A 171 -0.22 -20.36 -47.84
C ASN A 171 -1.48 -19.77 -48.46
#